data_f5cbf14b699d569171e76b3a03e0fc3f
#
_entry.id   f5cbf14b699d569171e76b3a03e0fc3f
#
_cell.length_a   1.000
_cell.length_b   1.000
_cell.length_c   1.000
_cell.angle_alpha   90.00
_cell.angle_beta   90.00
_cell.angle_gamma   90.00
#
_symmetry.space_group_name_H-M   'P 1'
#
loop_
_entity.id
_entity.type
_entity.pdbx_description
1 polymer ?
#
loop_
_entity_poly.entity_id
_entity_poly.type
_entity_poly.pdbx_seq_one_letter_code
_entity_poly.pdbx_strand_id
1 'polypeptide(L)'
;VQITEVRVTLRNEDKLRGFANVTFDGEFVVRGMKIIQGTTGLFVSMPSRKRPDGSHQDIAHPVTADLRRRIEEQVLEAFRKELERSGQTF
;
A
#
# COMPACT_ATOMS: atom_id res chain seq x y z
N VAL A 1 -16.25 1.58 7.67
CA VAL A 1 -14.93 1.36 8.29
C VAL A 1 -14.05 2.58 8.05
N GLN A 2 -13.30 2.97 9.08
CA GLN A 2 -12.42 4.14 9.02
C GLN A 2 -10.97 3.70 9.03
N ILE A 3 -10.17 4.36 8.20
CA ILE A 3 -8.72 4.17 8.24
C ILE A 3 -8.19 5.04 9.37
N THR A 4 -7.62 4.41 10.40
CA THR A 4 -7.19 5.12 11.60
C THR A 4 -5.68 5.25 11.72
N GLU A 5 -4.91 4.43 10.99
CA GLU A 5 -3.45 4.56 10.98
C GLU A 5 -2.90 3.98 9.69
N VAL A 6 -1.90 4.64 9.13
CA VAL A 6 -1.14 4.13 7.99
C VAL A 6 0.34 4.26 8.33
N ARG A 7 1.06 3.16 8.27
CA ARG A 7 2.51 3.15 8.47
C ARG A 7 3.19 2.70 7.18
N VAL A 8 4.18 3.47 6.76
CA VAL A 8 4.90 3.22 5.52
C VAL A 8 6.37 2.94 5.82
N THR A 9 6.90 1.88 5.20
CA THR A 9 8.32 1.57 5.21
C THR A 9 8.84 1.75 3.79
N LEU A 10 9.82 2.62 3.61
CA LEU A 10 10.35 2.93 2.28
C LEU A 10 11.25 1.81 1.77
N ARG A 11 11.18 1.57 0.46
CA ARG A 11 12.07 0.68 -0.26
C ARG A 11 12.53 1.39 -1.53
N ASN A 12 13.68 0.99 -2.04
CA ASN A 12 14.18 1.52 -3.31
C ASN A 12 14.68 0.33 -4.14
N GLU A 13 13.75 -0.53 -4.54
CA GLU A 13 14.04 -1.77 -5.25
C GLU A 13 13.23 -1.81 -6.54
N ASP A 14 13.87 -1.58 -7.67
CA ASP A 14 13.22 -1.61 -8.98
C ASP A 14 11.91 -0.81 -8.95
N LYS A 15 10.76 -1.48 -9.09
CA LYS A 15 9.45 -0.82 -9.05
C LYS A 15 8.84 -0.74 -7.68
N LEU A 16 9.40 -1.47 -6.71
CA LEU A 16 8.87 -1.48 -5.34
C LEU A 16 9.40 -0.26 -4.59
N ARG A 17 8.49 0.63 -4.20
CA ARG A 17 8.85 1.87 -3.52
C ARG A 17 8.62 1.84 -2.03
N GLY A 18 7.80 0.93 -1.57
CA GLY A 18 7.56 0.81 -0.14
C GLY A 18 6.52 -0.24 0.20
N PHE A 19 6.36 -0.45 1.51
CA PHE A 19 5.30 -1.27 2.08
C PHE A 19 4.43 -0.41 2.98
N ALA A 20 3.17 -0.77 3.09
CA ALA A 20 2.24 -0.05 3.97
C ALA A 20 1.45 -1.04 4.83
N ASN A 21 1.25 -0.65 6.08
CA ASN A 21 0.34 -1.34 6.99
C ASN A 21 -0.79 -0.36 7.30
N VAL A 22 -2.02 -0.79 7.11
CA VAL A 22 -3.20 0.06 7.26
C VAL A 22 -4.08 -0.51 8.36
N THR A 23 -4.39 0.32 9.36
CA THR A 23 -5.26 -0.05 10.48
C THR A 23 -6.64 0.54 10.27
N PHE A 24 -7.66 -0.27 10.47
CA PHE A 24 -9.06 0.12 10.34
C PHE A 24 -9.72 0.13 11.71
N ASP A 25 -10.41 1.24 12.01
CA ASP A 25 -11.18 1.40 13.27
C ASP A 25 -10.33 1.16 14.54
N GLY A 26 -9.01 1.30 14.43
CA GLY A 26 -8.12 1.03 15.55
C GLY A 26 -8.09 -0.41 16.02
N GLU A 27 -8.68 -1.33 15.26
CA GLU A 27 -8.88 -2.71 15.72
C GLU A 27 -8.39 -3.77 14.74
N PHE A 28 -8.21 -3.43 13.47
CA PHE A 28 -7.85 -4.42 12.45
C PHE A 28 -6.77 -3.86 11.54
N VAL A 29 -5.65 -4.55 11.43
CA VAL A 29 -4.55 -4.12 10.58
C VAL A 29 -4.37 -5.06 9.39
N VAL A 30 -4.20 -4.48 8.22
CA VAL A 30 -3.79 -5.21 7.02
C VAL A 30 -2.35 -4.82 6.75
N ARG A 31 -1.46 -5.81 6.75
CA ARG A 31 -0.03 -5.61 6.59
C ARG A 31 0.42 -6.04 5.21
N GLY A 32 1.49 -5.43 4.73
CA GLY A 32 2.14 -5.90 3.51
C GLY A 32 1.52 -5.40 2.21
N MET A 33 0.81 -4.29 2.25
CA MET A 33 0.44 -3.62 1.01
C MET A 33 1.71 -3.07 0.38
N LYS A 34 1.79 -3.11 -0.96
CA LYS A 34 2.98 -2.64 -1.68
C LYS A 34 2.68 -1.33 -2.39
N ILE A 35 3.64 -0.43 -2.35
CA ILE A 35 3.60 0.82 -3.10
C ILE A 35 4.51 0.62 -4.31
N ILE A 36 3.93 0.65 -5.49
CA ILE A 36 4.61 0.25 -6.73
C ILE A 36 4.60 1.40 -7.72
N GLN A 37 5.73 1.61 -8.39
CA GLN A 37 5.84 2.58 -9.48
C GLN A 37 5.42 1.90 -10.77
N GLY A 38 4.24 2.25 -11.26
CA GLY A 38 3.74 1.76 -12.53
C GLY A 38 4.10 2.70 -13.67
N THR A 39 3.62 2.37 -14.87
CA THR A 39 3.89 3.18 -16.05
C THR A 39 3.16 4.51 -16.01
N THR A 40 2.02 4.58 -15.32
CA THR A 40 1.22 5.80 -15.24
C THR A 40 1.32 6.49 -13.89
N GLY A 41 2.12 5.97 -12.96
CA GLY A 41 2.30 6.55 -11.64
C GLY A 41 2.33 5.51 -10.55
N LEU A 42 2.35 5.99 -9.32
CA LEU A 42 2.35 5.13 -8.14
C LEU A 42 0.97 4.52 -7.91
N PHE A 43 0.94 3.27 -7.49
CA PHE A 43 -0.31 2.65 -7.07
C PHE A 43 -0.06 1.71 -5.89
N VAL A 44 -1.14 1.31 -5.22
CA VAL A 44 -1.08 0.45 -4.06
C VAL A 44 -1.58 -0.94 -4.45
N SER A 45 -0.76 -1.95 -4.20
CA SER A 45 -1.11 -3.35 -4.44
C SER A 45 -1.48 -3.99 -3.12
N MET A 46 -2.60 -4.72 -3.11
CA MET A 46 -3.06 -5.40 -1.92
C MET A 46 -2.16 -6.60 -1.61
N PRO A 47 -2.13 -7.06 -0.35
CA PRO A 47 -1.33 -8.25 -0.03
C PRO A 47 -1.83 -9.43 -0.81
N SER A 48 -0.89 -10.17 -1.40
CA SER A 48 -1.21 -11.29 -2.27
C SER A 48 -0.20 -12.41 -2.07
N ARG A 49 -0.56 -13.58 -2.58
CA ARG A 49 0.40 -14.69 -2.61
C ARG A 49 0.45 -15.27 -4.01
N LYS A 50 1.58 -15.87 -4.34
CA LYS A 50 1.81 -16.48 -5.63
C LYS A 50 1.19 -17.87 -5.66
N ARG A 51 0.45 -18.16 -6.72
CA ARG A 51 -0.10 -19.49 -6.96
C ARG A 51 0.95 -20.38 -7.64
N PRO A 52 0.76 -21.71 -7.59
CA PRO A 52 1.68 -22.63 -8.28
C PRO A 52 1.83 -22.36 -9.78
N ASP A 53 0.81 -21.82 -10.42
CA ASP A 53 0.86 -21.51 -11.85
C ASP A 53 1.57 -20.17 -12.16
N GLY A 54 2.07 -19.50 -11.14
CA GLY A 54 2.78 -18.22 -11.31
C GLY A 54 1.91 -16.98 -11.19
N SER A 55 0.60 -17.12 -11.15
CA SER A 55 -0.31 -15.99 -10.97
C SER A 55 -0.34 -15.57 -9.50
N HIS A 56 -0.88 -14.37 -9.23
CA HIS A 56 -1.03 -13.85 -7.88
C HIS A 56 -2.50 -13.78 -7.50
N GLN A 57 -2.77 -14.05 -6.23
CA GLN A 57 -4.12 -13.95 -5.69
C GLN A 57 -4.08 -13.05 -4.46
N ASP A 58 -4.94 -12.05 -4.41
CA ASP A 58 -5.04 -11.18 -3.25
C ASP A 58 -5.48 -12.01 -2.03
N ILE A 59 -4.79 -11.78 -0.91
CA ILE A 59 -5.15 -12.38 0.37
C ILE A 59 -6.25 -11.54 1.02
N ALA A 60 -6.17 -10.23 0.84
CA ALA A 60 -7.15 -9.28 1.37
C ALA A 60 -7.31 -8.15 0.38
N HIS A 61 -8.55 -7.70 0.18
CA HIS A 61 -8.81 -6.57 -0.71
C HIS A 61 -10.12 -5.90 -0.34
N PRO A 62 -10.27 -4.60 -0.64
CA PRO A 62 -11.55 -3.94 -0.45
C PRO A 62 -12.56 -4.44 -1.47
N VAL A 63 -13.82 -4.50 -1.07
CA VAL A 63 -14.89 -4.96 -1.97
C VAL A 63 -15.70 -3.80 -2.55
N THR A 64 -15.36 -2.56 -2.20
CA THR A 64 -16.00 -1.38 -2.79
C THR A 64 -14.96 -0.49 -3.43
N ALA A 65 -15.35 0.21 -4.48
CA ALA A 65 -14.47 1.17 -5.13
C ALA A 65 -14.16 2.35 -4.19
N ASP A 66 -15.11 2.73 -3.36
CA ASP A 66 -14.90 3.83 -2.41
C ASP A 66 -13.80 3.51 -1.40
N LEU A 67 -13.82 2.33 -0.81
CA LEU A 67 -12.78 1.97 0.15
C LEU A 67 -11.42 1.82 -0.52
N ARG A 68 -11.40 1.25 -1.73
CA ARG A 68 -10.14 1.12 -2.48
C ARG A 68 -9.53 2.50 -2.73
N ARG A 69 -10.35 3.47 -3.14
CA ARG A 69 -9.87 4.83 -3.38
C ARG A 69 -9.35 5.49 -2.10
N ARG A 70 -10.05 5.31 -0.99
CA ARG A 70 -9.61 5.88 0.28
C ARG A 70 -8.30 5.27 0.76
N ILE A 71 -8.14 3.95 0.62
CA ILE A 71 -6.88 3.29 0.96
C ILE A 71 -5.75 3.85 0.13
N GLU A 72 -5.95 3.93 -1.19
CA GLU A 72 -4.89 4.41 -2.08
C GLU A 72 -4.52 5.85 -1.78
N GLU A 73 -5.50 6.72 -1.59
CA GLU A 73 -5.22 8.11 -1.28
C GLU A 73 -4.43 8.26 0.02
N GLN A 74 -4.84 7.55 1.07
CA GLN A 74 -4.19 7.69 2.36
C GLN A 74 -2.82 7.02 2.42
N VAL A 75 -2.66 5.90 1.75
CA VAL A 75 -1.35 5.24 1.67
C VAL A 75 -0.36 6.10 0.91
N LEU A 76 -0.76 6.64 -0.25
CA LEU A 76 0.13 7.48 -1.03
C LEU A 76 0.45 8.81 -0.34
N GLU A 77 -0.51 9.36 0.42
CA GLU A 77 -0.25 10.53 1.24
C GLU A 77 0.79 10.25 2.32
N ALA A 78 0.64 9.12 3.02
CA ALA A 78 1.60 8.72 4.04
C ALA A 78 2.97 8.45 3.42
N PHE A 79 3.00 7.88 2.22
CA PHE A 79 4.24 7.64 1.50
C PHE A 79 4.98 8.95 1.20
N ARG A 80 4.26 9.97 0.70
CA ARG A 80 4.88 11.27 0.43
C ARG A 80 5.43 11.91 1.69
N LYS A 81 4.69 11.82 2.80
CA LYS A 81 5.15 12.36 4.08
C LYS A 81 6.40 11.65 4.57
N GLU A 82 6.46 10.34 4.38
CA GLU A 82 7.63 9.58 4.79
C GLU A 82 8.85 9.91 3.93
N LEU A 83 8.66 10.14 2.64
CA LEU A 83 9.75 10.59 1.77
C LEU A 83 10.31 11.93 2.25
N GLU A 84 9.44 12.88 2.56
CA GLU A 84 9.87 14.20 3.05
C GLU A 84 10.61 14.06 4.37
N ARG A 85 10.06 13.28 5.30
CA ARG A 85 10.66 13.10 6.62
C ARG A 85 12.05 12.48 6.54
N SER A 86 12.21 11.50 5.65
CA SER A 86 13.47 10.78 5.52
C SER A 86 14.49 11.47 4.62
N GLY A 87 14.03 12.47 3.84
CA GLY A 87 14.91 13.16 2.88
C GLY A 87 15.23 12.33 1.65
N GLN A 88 14.48 11.27 1.40
CA GLN A 88 14.70 10.42 0.22
C GLN A 88 13.89 10.90 -0.97
N THR A 89 14.44 10.66 -2.16
CA THR A 89 13.75 10.88 -3.42
C THR A 89 13.95 9.66 -4.30
N PHE A 90 12.91 9.27 -4.99
CA PHE A 90 12.97 8.13 -5.92
C PHE A 90 12.66 8.58 -7.33
#